data_ad08bc6e270ecf1d2fb493c595da912c
#
_entry.id   ad08bc6e270ecf1d2fb493c595da912c
#
_cell.length_a   1.000
_cell.length_b   1.000
_cell.length_c   1.000
_cell.angle_alpha   90.00
_cell.angle_beta   90.00
_cell.angle_gamma   90.00
#
_symmetry.space_group_name_H-M   'P 1'
#
loop_
_entity.id
_entity.type
_entity.pdbx_description
1 polymer ?
#
loop_
_entity_poly.entity_id
_entity_poly.type
_entity_poly.pdbx_seq_one_letter_code
_entity_poly.pdbx_strand_id
1 'polypeptide(L)'
;MKPINYIKKGEGENYNYSQDHCFIKLSSRETKGELCLIEDSLKPGFHLKRHHHKVMTEIFYMLEGEMELIFDAETITLKPGDTITVAPNVWHEALCKEGGKMLTLFKNGEFDVFLETLSKMTADDFADPALMRSVSEKYDIYES
;
A
#
# COMPACT_ATOMS: atom_id res chain seq x y z
N MET A 1 -4.60 12.79 -18.03
CA MET A 1 -5.68 12.11 -17.26
C MET A 1 -7.00 12.29 -18.00
N LYS A 2 -7.80 11.26 -18.03
CA LYS A 2 -9.17 11.37 -18.56
C LYS A 2 -9.98 12.35 -17.70
N PRO A 3 -10.93 13.11 -18.25
CA PRO A 3 -11.76 14.00 -17.44
C PRO A 3 -12.57 13.29 -16.35
N ILE A 4 -12.91 12.01 -16.60
CA ILE A 4 -13.66 11.18 -15.66
C ILE A 4 -12.99 9.82 -15.59
N ASN A 5 -12.69 9.37 -14.38
CA ASN A 5 -12.19 8.01 -14.09
C ASN A 5 -13.24 7.29 -13.26
N TYR A 6 -14.00 6.38 -13.89
CA TYR A 6 -15.05 5.61 -13.23
C TYR A 6 -14.72 4.14 -13.25
N ILE A 7 -14.46 3.58 -12.07
CA ILE A 7 -14.14 2.16 -11.89
C ILE A 7 -15.14 1.57 -10.90
N LYS A 8 -15.90 0.58 -11.34
CA LYS A 8 -16.93 -0.06 -10.53
C LYS A 8 -16.34 -0.94 -9.43
N LYS A 9 -17.16 -1.31 -8.46
CA LYS A 9 -16.79 -2.25 -7.41
C LYS A 9 -16.26 -3.55 -8.05
N GLY A 10 -15.10 -4.02 -7.56
CA GLY A 10 -14.46 -5.24 -8.04
C GLY A 10 -13.76 -5.13 -9.38
N GLU A 11 -13.75 -3.95 -10.01
CA GLU A 11 -13.07 -3.71 -11.27
C GLU A 11 -11.77 -2.90 -11.08
N GLY A 12 -11.01 -2.77 -12.16
CA GLY A 12 -9.71 -2.11 -12.20
C GLY A 12 -8.57 -3.12 -12.26
N GLU A 13 -7.36 -2.64 -12.58
CA GLU A 13 -6.16 -3.46 -12.46
C GLU A 13 -6.10 -4.02 -11.05
N ASN A 14 -5.78 -5.30 -10.92
CA ASN A 14 -5.74 -5.92 -9.62
C ASN A 14 -4.63 -6.97 -9.52
N TYR A 15 -4.14 -7.17 -8.31
CA TYR A 15 -3.06 -8.10 -8.01
C TYR A 15 -3.42 -8.88 -6.75
N ASN A 16 -3.49 -10.20 -6.87
CA ASN A 16 -3.86 -11.08 -5.76
C ASN A 16 -2.61 -11.72 -5.16
N TYR A 17 -2.16 -11.17 -4.03
CA TYR A 17 -1.00 -11.66 -3.30
C TYR A 17 -1.41 -12.59 -2.14
N SER A 18 -0.40 -13.20 -1.51
CA SER A 18 -0.65 -14.12 -0.39
C SER A 18 -1.32 -13.46 0.80
N GLN A 19 -1.09 -12.17 1.03
CA GLN A 19 -1.64 -11.46 2.18
C GLN A 19 -2.70 -10.41 1.86
N ASP A 20 -2.90 -10.08 0.58
CA ASP A 20 -3.91 -9.09 0.18
C ASP A 20 -4.27 -9.19 -1.29
N HIS A 21 -5.42 -8.65 -1.65
CA HIS A 21 -5.86 -8.49 -3.03
C HIS A 21 -6.07 -7.00 -3.29
N CYS A 22 -5.19 -6.41 -4.09
CA CYS A 22 -5.17 -4.97 -4.37
C CYS A 22 -5.91 -4.63 -5.65
N PHE A 23 -6.73 -3.58 -5.60
CA PHE A 23 -7.45 -3.04 -6.77
C PHE A 23 -7.01 -1.59 -6.97
N ILE A 24 -6.49 -1.28 -8.15
CA ILE A 24 -6.03 0.07 -8.48
C ILE A 24 -7.23 0.89 -8.94
N LYS A 25 -7.63 1.85 -8.12
CA LYS A 25 -8.81 2.70 -8.41
C LYS A 25 -8.43 4.00 -9.10
N LEU A 26 -7.22 4.48 -8.89
CA LEU A 26 -6.60 5.58 -9.62
C LEU A 26 -5.12 5.28 -9.76
N SER A 27 -4.66 5.15 -10.98
CA SER A 27 -3.24 4.87 -11.25
C SER A 27 -2.40 6.14 -11.19
N SER A 28 -1.21 6.03 -10.63
CA SER A 28 -0.22 7.10 -10.65
C SER A 28 0.17 7.52 -12.08
N ARG A 29 0.05 6.61 -13.04
CA ARG A 29 0.31 6.91 -14.45
C ARG A 29 -0.66 7.92 -15.02
N GLU A 30 -1.91 7.93 -14.53
CA GLU A 30 -2.93 8.88 -14.98
C GLU A 30 -2.76 10.27 -14.35
N THR A 31 -2.04 10.36 -13.24
CA THR A 31 -1.84 11.61 -12.48
C THR A 31 -0.41 12.12 -12.52
N LYS A 32 0.45 11.57 -13.36
CA LYS A 32 1.87 11.91 -13.45
C LYS A 32 2.59 11.76 -12.09
N GLY A 33 2.22 10.73 -11.33
CA GLY A 33 2.82 10.45 -10.04
C GLY A 33 2.31 11.28 -8.87
N GLU A 34 1.29 12.11 -9.09
CA GLU A 34 0.76 12.94 -8.01
C GLU A 34 -0.11 12.17 -7.03
N LEU A 35 -0.96 11.27 -7.53
CA LEU A 35 -1.92 10.52 -6.72
C LEU A 35 -2.04 9.08 -7.21
N CYS A 36 -2.28 8.18 -6.26
CA CYS A 36 -2.58 6.78 -6.52
C CYS A 36 -3.58 6.32 -5.46
N LEU A 37 -4.71 5.73 -5.87
CA LEU A 37 -5.72 5.22 -4.94
C LEU A 37 -5.86 3.71 -5.12
N ILE A 38 -5.71 2.99 -4.01
CA ILE A 38 -5.75 1.53 -3.98
C ILE A 38 -6.79 1.07 -2.96
N GLU A 39 -7.66 0.14 -3.36
CA GLU A 39 -8.53 -0.57 -2.44
C GLU A 39 -7.92 -1.94 -2.17
N ASP A 40 -7.68 -2.25 -0.91
CA ASP A 40 -7.10 -3.51 -0.47
C ASP A 40 -8.11 -4.37 0.27
N SER A 41 -8.27 -5.61 -0.20
CA SER A 41 -8.90 -6.67 0.58
C SER A 41 -7.78 -7.39 1.33
N LEU A 42 -7.71 -7.16 2.63
CA LEU A 42 -6.65 -7.69 3.49
C LEU A 42 -7.01 -9.10 3.94
N LYS A 43 -6.11 -10.04 3.73
CA LYS A 43 -6.29 -11.42 4.21
C LYS A 43 -5.85 -11.52 5.66
N PRO A 44 -6.38 -12.48 6.44
CA PRO A 44 -5.93 -12.69 7.82
C PRO A 44 -4.42 -12.85 7.90
N GLY A 45 -3.80 -12.16 8.86
CA GLY A 45 -2.34 -12.17 9.03
C GLY A 45 -1.59 -11.15 8.18
N PHE A 46 -2.30 -10.24 7.52
CA PHE A 46 -1.66 -9.17 6.77
C PHE A 46 -0.67 -8.41 7.63
N HIS A 47 0.56 -8.26 7.12
CA HIS A 47 1.63 -7.60 7.86
C HIS A 47 2.55 -6.84 6.90
N LEU A 48 2.65 -5.54 7.07
CA LEU A 48 3.66 -4.71 6.45
C LEU A 48 4.76 -4.45 7.49
N LYS A 49 5.97 -4.92 7.21
CA LYS A 49 7.13 -4.74 8.09
C LYS A 49 7.46 -3.26 8.26
N ARG A 50 8.14 -2.94 9.35
CA ARG A 50 8.57 -1.58 9.66
C ARG A 50 9.34 -0.96 8.50
N HIS A 51 8.83 0.18 7.99
CA HIS A 51 9.40 0.90 6.85
C HIS A 51 9.02 2.37 6.92
N HIS A 52 9.59 3.15 6.01
CA HIS A 52 9.20 4.55 5.80
C HIS A 52 9.28 4.90 4.32
N HIS A 53 8.68 6.02 3.97
CA HIS A 53 8.76 6.64 2.64
C HIS A 53 9.47 7.97 2.80
N LYS A 54 10.31 8.34 1.86
CA LYS A 54 11.04 9.62 1.92
C LYS A 54 10.26 10.77 1.26
N VAL A 55 9.46 10.45 0.27
CA VAL A 55 8.73 11.42 -0.56
C VAL A 55 7.22 11.26 -0.44
N MET A 56 6.72 10.02 -0.48
CA MET A 56 5.28 9.75 -0.44
C MET A 56 4.66 10.10 0.90
N THR A 57 3.47 10.69 0.83
CA THR A 57 2.53 10.72 1.96
C THR A 57 1.52 9.61 1.75
N GLU A 58 1.24 8.84 2.79
CA GLU A 58 0.31 7.72 2.75
C GLU A 58 -0.89 7.98 3.66
N ILE A 59 -2.09 7.81 3.12
CA ILE A 59 -3.33 7.99 3.88
C ILE A 59 -4.09 6.67 3.87
N PHE A 60 -4.36 6.12 5.06
CA PHE A 60 -5.20 4.94 5.24
C PHE A 60 -6.60 5.35 5.62
N TYR A 61 -7.59 4.72 5.01
CA TYR A 61 -9.01 4.81 5.40
C TYR A 61 -9.53 3.39 5.60
N MET A 62 -9.90 3.05 6.82
CA MET A 62 -10.35 1.69 7.13
C MET A 62 -11.83 1.53 6.78
N LEU A 63 -12.16 0.52 5.98
CA LEU A 63 -13.52 0.21 5.56
C LEU A 63 -14.14 -0.93 6.37
N GLU A 64 -13.37 -2.00 6.59
CA GLU A 64 -13.80 -3.19 7.33
C GLU A 64 -12.62 -3.74 8.11
N GLY A 65 -12.88 -4.29 9.30
CA GLY A 65 -11.86 -4.86 10.16
C GLY A 65 -11.06 -3.80 10.92
N GLU A 66 -10.04 -4.24 11.64
CA GLU A 66 -9.19 -3.37 12.44
C GLU A 66 -7.72 -3.57 12.06
N MET A 67 -7.00 -2.46 11.95
CA MET A 67 -5.58 -2.47 11.65
C MET A 67 -4.80 -1.83 12.80
N GLU A 68 -3.76 -2.52 13.25
CA GLU A 68 -2.79 -1.93 14.17
C GLU A 68 -1.71 -1.24 13.35
N LEU A 69 -1.53 0.06 13.59
CA LEU A 69 -0.42 0.84 13.04
C LEU A 69 0.56 1.13 14.16
N ILE A 70 1.77 0.62 14.00
CA ILE A 70 2.81 0.69 15.01
C ILE A 70 3.83 1.73 14.60
N PHE A 71 3.94 2.79 15.41
CA PHE A 71 4.90 3.88 15.25
C PHE A 71 5.95 3.79 16.37
N ASP A 72 7.05 4.53 16.25
CA ASP A 72 8.10 4.51 17.26
C ASP A 72 7.58 4.98 18.63
N ALA A 73 6.67 5.95 18.64
CA ALA A 73 6.15 6.54 19.88
C ALA A 73 4.85 5.90 20.38
N GLU A 74 4.05 5.27 19.51
CA GLU A 74 2.73 4.77 19.88
C GLU A 74 2.22 3.73 18.89
N THR A 75 1.20 2.98 19.31
CA THR A 75 0.44 2.07 18.45
C THR A 75 -1.00 2.58 18.39
N ILE A 76 -1.52 2.68 17.17
CA ILE A 76 -2.89 3.13 16.92
C ILE A 76 -3.69 1.99 16.30
N THR A 77 -4.86 1.69 16.86
CA THR A 77 -5.80 0.75 16.27
C THR A 77 -6.77 1.52 15.37
N LEU A 78 -6.70 1.28 14.08
CA LEU A 78 -7.55 1.91 13.08
C LEU A 78 -8.79 1.05 12.89
N LYS A 79 -9.97 1.63 13.15
CA LYS A 79 -11.28 0.97 13.06
C LYS A 79 -12.04 1.48 11.83
N PRO A 80 -13.10 0.75 11.39
CA PRO A 80 -13.90 1.21 10.24
C PRO A 80 -14.35 2.66 10.38
N GLY A 81 -14.07 3.45 9.34
CA GLY A 81 -14.37 4.88 9.32
C GLY A 81 -13.22 5.76 9.80
N ASP A 82 -12.20 5.19 10.41
CA ASP A 82 -11.02 5.96 10.84
C ASP A 82 -10.06 6.20 9.69
N THR A 83 -9.36 7.32 9.75
CA THR A 83 -8.26 7.64 8.84
C THR A 83 -7.00 7.96 9.61
N ILE A 84 -5.86 7.67 8.98
CA ILE A 84 -4.56 8.11 9.48
C ILE A 84 -3.71 8.55 8.30
N THR A 85 -2.97 9.64 8.49
CA THR A 85 -2.03 10.16 7.50
C THR A 85 -0.61 9.94 8.02
N VAL A 86 0.20 9.28 7.22
CA VAL A 86 1.61 9.04 7.53
C VAL A 86 2.44 9.94 6.64
N ALA A 87 3.09 10.93 7.25
CA ALA A 87 3.96 11.87 6.54
C ALA A 87 5.26 11.17 6.08
N PRO A 88 5.99 11.76 5.10
CA PRO A 88 7.30 11.25 4.74
C PRO A 88 8.23 11.13 5.96
N ASN A 89 9.10 10.14 5.91
CA ASN A 89 10.13 9.84 6.93
C ASN A 89 9.58 9.35 8.28
N VAL A 90 8.32 9.01 8.37
CA VAL A 90 7.74 8.42 9.57
C VAL A 90 7.79 6.90 9.48
N TRP A 91 8.56 6.27 10.37
CA TRP A 91 8.64 4.82 10.46
C TRP A 91 7.30 4.25 10.94
N HIS A 92 6.82 3.25 10.24
CA HIS A 92 5.55 2.60 10.57
C HIS A 92 5.52 1.13 10.16
N GLU A 93 4.68 0.38 10.86
CA GLU A 93 4.41 -1.02 10.64
C GLU A 93 2.90 -1.22 10.72
N ALA A 94 2.34 -2.09 9.88
CA ALA A 94 0.91 -2.33 9.84
C ALA A 94 0.59 -3.81 9.99
N LEU A 95 -0.40 -4.13 10.83
CA LEU A 95 -0.81 -5.50 11.11
C LEU A 95 -2.34 -5.59 11.15
N CYS A 96 -2.90 -6.50 10.34
CA CYS A 96 -4.34 -6.78 10.31
C CYS A 96 -4.57 -8.27 10.52
N LYS A 97 -4.71 -8.68 11.79
CA LYS A 97 -4.74 -10.10 12.18
C LYS A 97 -5.91 -10.88 11.57
N GLU A 98 -7.08 -10.29 11.61
CA GLU A 98 -8.33 -10.96 11.20
C GLU A 98 -8.71 -10.71 9.73
N GLY A 99 -7.94 -9.86 9.05
CA GLY A 99 -8.29 -9.42 7.71
C GLY A 99 -9.28 -8.25 7.73
N GLY A 100 -9.50 -7.66 6.58
CA GLY A 100 -10.37 -6.49 6.46
C GLY A 100 -10.31 -5.88 5.07
N LYS A 101 -10.70 -4.62 5.01
CA LYS A 101 -10.68 -3.85 3.76
C LYS A 101 -10.30 -2.41 4.06
N MET A 102 -9.42 -1.84 3.23
CA MET A 102 -9.01 -0.46 3.38
C MET A 102 -8.83 0.23 2.04
N LEU A 103 -8.91 1.55 2.06
CA LEU A 103 -8.41 2.40 0.98
C LEU A 103 -7.07 2.97 1.40
N THR A 104 -6.13 3.05 0.46
CA THR A 104 -4.87 3.74 0.66
C THR A 104 -4.69 4.75 -0.46
N LEU A 105 -4.47 6.00 -0.08
CA LEU A 105 -4.14 7.08 -1.00
C LEU A 105 -2.67 7.43 -0.82
N PHE A 106 -1.92 7.37 -1.91
CA PHE A 106 -0.52 7.81 -1.94
C PHE A 106 -0.43 9.12 -2.71
N LYS A 107 0.21 10.10 -2.10
CA LYS A 107 0.54 11.37 -2.72
C LYS A 107 2.03 11.39 -3.05
N ASN A 108 2.39 11.79 -4.27
CA ASN A 108 3.77 11.90 -4.76
C ASN A 108 4.51 10.56 -4.79
N GLY A 109 3.89 9.55 -5.39
CA GLY A 109 4.53 8.25 -5.53
C GLY A 109 3.81 7.31 -6.47
N GLU A 110 4.43 6.17 -6.73
CA GLU A 110 4.00 5.18 -7.70
C GLU A 110 3.84 3.79 -7.07
N PHE A 111 3.15 3.71 -5.93
CA PHE A 111 2.98 2.44 -5.23
C PHE A 111 2.23 1.40 -6.07
N ASP A 112 1.31 1.83 -6.92
CA ASP A 112 0.63 0.94 -7.87
C ASP A 112 1.61 0.30 -8.86
N VAL A 113 2.60 1.05 -9.32
CA VAL A 113 3.65 0.53 -10.21
C VAL A 113 4.54 -0.47 -9.48
N PHE A 114 4.81 -0.23 -8.19
CA PHE A 114 5.52 -1.18 -7.34
C PHE A 114 4.75 -2.51 -7.27
N LEU A 115 3.44 -2.47 -7.01
CA LEU A 115 2.60 -3.67 -6.96
C LEU A 115 2.62 -4.43 -8.29
N GLU A 116 2.51 -3.73 -9.42
CA GLU A 116 2.62 -4.32 -10.74
C GLU A 116 3.98 -4.97 -10.95
N THR A 117 5.05 -4.30 -10.52
CA THR A 117 6.41 -4.82 -10.64
C THR A 117 6.56 -6.14 -9.88
N LEU A 118 6.05 -6.20 -8.64
CA LEU A 118 6.05 -7.44 -7.85
C LEU A 118 5.31 -8.57 -8.56
N SER A 119 4.23 -8.26 -9.26
CA SER A 119 3.41 -9.28 -9.95
C SER A 119 4.16 -9.97 -11.09
N LYS A 120 5.23 -9.38 -11.59
CA LYS A 120 6.06 -9.90 -12.67
C LYS A 120 7.32 -10.61 -12.19
N MET A 121 7.56 -10.61 -10.86
CA MET A 121 8.75 -11.21 -10.26
C MET A 121 8.57 -12.70 -10.02
N THR A 122 9.67 -13.44 -10.11
CA THR A 122 9.70 -14.89 -9.88
C THR A 122 9.97 -15.19 -8.41
N ALA A 123 9.80 -16.47 -8.02
CA ALA A 123 10.14 -16.92 -6.67
C ALA A 123 11.63 -16.68 -6.36
N ASP A 124 12.51 -16.86 -7.34
CA ASP A 124 13.94 -16.59 -7.18
C ASP A 124 14.21 -15.10 -6.94
N ASP A 125 13.47 -14.21 -7.62
CA ASP A 125 13.57 -12.77 -7.41
C ASP A 125 13.20 -12.41 -5.98
N PHE A 126 12.08 -12.93 -5.46
CA PHE A 126 11.65 -12.69 -4.09
C PHE A 126 12.62 -13.26 -3.05
N ALA A 127 13.37 -14.29 -3.39
CA ALA A 127 14.37 -14.89 -2.53
C ALA A 127 15.72 -14.14 -2.51
N ASP A 128 15.85 -13.09 -3.33
CA ASP A 128 17.07 -12.28 -3.43
C ASP A 128 16.89 -10.97 -2.62
N PRO A 129 17.47 -10.87 -1.39
CA PRO A 129 17.27 -9.69 -0.55
C PRO A 129 17.82 -8.39 -1.18
N ALA A 130 18.92 -8.46 -1.91
CA ALA A 130 19.51 -7.29 -2.55
C ALA A 130 18.63 -6.75 -3.67
N LEU A 131 18.05 -7.65 -4.48
CA LEU A 131 17.10 -7.27 -5.53
C LEU A 131 15.82 -6.67 -4.93
N MET A 132 15.28 -7.30 -3.90
CA MET A 132 14.06 -6.82 -3.24
C MET A 132 14.26 -5.44 -2.63
N ARG A 133 15.40 -5.20 -2.00
CA ARG A 133 15.75 -3.88 -1.47
C ARG A 133 15.81 -2.84 -2.60
N SER A 134 16.48 -3.17 -3.69
CA SER A 134 16.62 -2.28 -4.85
C SER A 134 15.26 -1.91 -5.43
N VAL A 135 14.36 -2.88 -5.59
CA VAL A 135 13.01 -2.66 -6.10
C VAL A 135 12.21 -1.78 -5.14
N SER A 136 12.24 -2.10 -3.85
CA SER A 136 11.51 -1.32 -2.83
C SER A 136 11.98 0.14 -2.80
N GLU A 137 13.27 0.37 -2.76
CA GLU A 137 13.85 1.73 -2.71
C GLU A 137 13.56 2.53 -3.97
N LYS A 138 13.52 1.87 -5.13
CA LYS A 138 13.13 2.51 -6.38
C LYS A 138 11.74 3.13 -6.29
N TYR A 139 10.84 2.52 -5.53
CA TYR A 139 9.47 2.98 -5.35
C TYR A 139 9.24 3.66 -3.99
N ASP A 140 10.31 4.17 -3.39
CA ASP A 140 10.26 4.97 -2.16
C ASP A 140 9.79 4.16 -0.93
N ILE A 141 10.24 2.91 -0.82
CA ILE A 141 9.96 2.06 0.33
C ILE A 141 11.30 1.65 0.95
N TYR A 142 11.54 2.07 2.18
CA TYR A 142 12.80 1.84 2.90
C TYR A 142 12.54 1.06 4.17
N GLU A 143 13.06 -0.15 4.24
CA GLU A 143 12.92 -1.01 5.42
C GLU A 143 14.05 -0.77 6.43
N SER A 144 13.78 -1.10 7.68
CA SER A 144 14.77 -1.01 8.76
C SER A 144 15.83 -2.11 8.68
#